data_ffdcc0e8ed0e835ff8b918547f5179aa
#
_entry.id   ffdcc0e8ed0e835ff8b918547f5179aa
#
_cell.length_a   1.000
_cell.length_b   1.000
_cell.length_c   1.000
_cell.angle_alpha   90.00
_cell.angle_beta   90.00
_cell.angle_gamma   90.00
#
_symmetry.space_group_name_H-M   'P 1'
#
loop_
_entity.id
_entity.type
_entity.pdbx_description
1 polymer ?
#
loop_
_entity_poly.entity_id
_entity_poly.type
_entity_poly.pdbx_seq_one_letter_code
_entity_poly.pdbx_strand_id
1 'polypeptide(L)'
;MSSLELLDDMIPVTPNDEWKYSVMVKLNSPFYGTKQQNKELIKLLERFGKPNLDYMFTNAKLAGLFHVRFKDAGLAAWFKLHKIIK
;
A
#
# COMPACT_ATOMS: atom_id res chain seq x y z
N MET A 1 12.85 -12.51 -4.29
CA MET A 1 11.46 -12.16 -4.62
C MET A 1 10.93 -11.10 -3.68
N SER A 2 10.12 -10.20 -4.21
CA SER A 2 9.53 -9.15 -3.40
C SER A 2 8.25 -9.64 -2.73
N SER A 3 7.99 -9.15 -1.52
CA SER A 3 6.75 -9.41 -0.82
C SER A 3 6.32 -8.16 -0.08
N LEU A 4 5.04 -8.10 0.28
CA LEU A 4 4.47 -6.98 0.98
C LEU A 4 3.87 -7.48 2.28
N GLU A 5 4.31 -6.90 3.37
CA GLU A 5 3.79 -7.24 4.70
C GLU A 5 2.90 -6.10 5.18
N LEU A 6 1.69 -6.44 5.58
CA LEU A 6 0.75 -5.45 6.09
C LEU A 6 1.01 -5.20 7.56
N LEU A 7 1.15 -3.94 7.91
CA LEU A 7 1.26 -3.47 9.27
C LEU A 7 -0.11 -2.93 9.69
N ASP A 8 -0.24 -2.57 10.95
CA ASP A 8 -1.51 -2.05 11.45
C ASP A 8 -1.86 -0.69 10.83
N ASP A 9 -3.14 -0.37 10.79
CA ASP A 9 -3.64 0.93 10.40
C ASP A 9 -3.17 1.96 11.40
N MET A 10 -2.27 2.81 10.99
CA MET A 10 -1.66 3.73 11.93
C MET A 10 -2.00 5.19 11.68
N ILE A 11 -2.66 5.50 10.57
CA ILE A 11 -2.74 6.88 10.16
C ILE A 11 -4.18 7.38 10.14
N PRO A 12 -4.46 8.42 10.89
CA PRO A 12 -5.74 9.11 10.76
C PRO A 12 -5.79 9.79 9.40
N VAL A 13 -6.88 9.56 8.68
CA VAL A 13 -7.08 10.15 7.37
C VAL A 13 -7.98 11.36 7.57
N THR A 14 -7.64 12.49 6.92
CA THR A 14 -8.43 13.70 7.06
C THR A 14 -9.84 13.48 6.52
N PRO A 15 -10.87 14.08 7.17
CA PRO A 15 -12.25 13.88 6.72
C PRO A 15 -12.53 14.32 5.28
N ASN A 16 -11.72 15.24 4.76
CA ASN A 16 -11.93 15.79 3.42
C ASN A 16 -11.16 15.02 2.33
N ASP A 17 -10.45 13.97 2.71
CA ASP A 17 -9.66 13.19 1.76
C ASP A 17 -10.55 12.11 1.15
N GLU A 18 -10.54 12.01 -0.16
CA GLU A 18 -11.29 10.95 -0.85
C GLU A 18 -10.66 9.57 -0.64
N TRP A 19 -9.38 9.51 -0.28
CA TRP A 19 -8.68 8.27 0.03
C TRP A 19 -8.77 7.99 1.53
N LYS A 20 -9.93 7.50 1.95
CA LYS A 20 -10.29 7.44 3.38
C LYS A 20 -9.69 6.28 4.17
N TYR A 21 -9.29 5.23 3.50
CA TYR A 21 -8.87 3.99 4.16
C TYR A 21 -7.39 3.77 3.92
N SER A 22 -6.60 3.84 4.99
CA SER A 22 -5.15 3.77 4.89
C SER A 22 -4.61 2.55 5.63
N VAL A 23 -3.68 1.85 5.00
CA VAL A 23 -3.00 0.70 5.59
C VAL A 23 -1.50 0.92 5.43
N MET A 24 -0.75 0.78 6.51
CA MET A 24 0.71 0.84 6.44
C MET A 24 1.26 -0.51 6.04
N VAL A 25 2.18 -0.54 5.10
CA VAL A 25 2.78 -1.76 4.59
C VAL A 25 4.30 -1.63 4.54
N LYS A 26 4.96 -2.78 4.63
CA LYS A 26 6.40 -2.88 4.48
C LYS A 26 6.71 -3.69 3.24
N LEU A 27 7.49 -3.12 2.34
CA LEU A 27 7.94 -3.80 1.14
C LEU A 27 9.27 -4.50 1.42
N ASN A 28 9.25 -5.82 1.26
CA ASN A 28 10.46 -6.63 1.33
C ASN A 28 10.94 -6.85 -0.09
N SER A 29 11.98 -6.12 -0.49
CA SER A 29 12.48 -6.12 -1.85
C SER A 29 13.99 -6.03 -1.85
N PRO A 30 14.66 -6.69 -2.82
CA PRO A 30 16.10 -6.54 -2.98
C PRO A 30 16.49 -5.21 -3.63
N PHE A 31 15.53 -4.43 -4.09
CA PHE A 31 15.81 -3.16 -4.75
C PHE A 31 15.97 -2.04 -3.73
N TYR A 32 16.95 -1.15 -3.99
CA TYR A 32 17.24 -0.04 -3.11
C TYR A 32 16.71 1.29 -3.62
N GLY A 33 16.49 1.43 -4.93
CA GLY A 33 16.01 2.66 -5.50
C GLY A 33 14.52 2.85 -5.31
N THR A 34 14.10 4.06 -4.97
CA THR A 34 12.67 4.38 -4.78
C THR A 34 11.83 4.03 -6.02
N LYS A 35 12.37 4.33 -7.20
CA LYS A 35 11.67 4.05 -8.45
C LYS A 35 11.42 2.56 -8.64
N GLN A 36 12.43 1.74 -8.36
CA GLN A 36 12.30 0.28 -8.48
C GLN A 36 11.34 -0.28 -7.41
N GLN A 37 11.43 0.24 -6.19
CA GLN A 37 10.52 -0.17 -5.12
C GLN A 37 9.08 0.18 -5.46
N ASN A 38 8.84 1.33 -6.05
CA ASN A 38 7.49 1.72 -6.47
C ASN A 38 6.93 0.78 -7.53
N LYS A 39 7.76 0.39 -8.50
CA LYS A 39 7.35 -0.57 -9.52
C LYS A 39 6.99 -1.92 -8.92
N GLU A 40 7.79 -2.41 -7.98
CA GLU A 40 7.51 -3.68 -7.30
C GLU A 40 6.22 -3.59 -6.49
N LEU A 41 6.01 -2.49 -5.80
CA LEU A 41 4.79 -2.28 -5.04
C LEU A 41 3.55 -2.32 -5.93
N ILE A 42 3.59 -1.62 -7.06
CA ILE A 42 2.48 -1.62 -8.03
C ILE A 42 2.22 -3.04 -8.54
N LYS A 43 3.27 -3.78 -8.83
CA LYS A 43 3.14 -5.15 -9.30
C LYS A 43 2.48 -6.05 -8.26
N LEU A 44 2.86 -5.91 -6.99
CA LEU A 44 2.27 -6.68 -5.91
C LEU A 44 0.81 -6.30 -5.64
N LEU A 45 0.45 -5.05 -5.91
CA LEU A 45 -0.91 -4.55 -5.70
C LEU A 45 -1.81 -4.71 -6.93
N GLU A 46 -1.31 -5.32 -7.99
CA GLU A 46 -2.03 -5.45 -9.25
C GLU A 46 -3.40 -6.10 -9.07
N ARG A 47 -3.52 -7.06 -8.17
CA ARG A 47 -4.78 -7.76 -7.89
C ARG A 47 -5.84 -6.87 -7.24
N PHE A 48 -5.43 -5.74 -6.69
CA PHE A 48 -6.33 -4.83 -5.98
C PHE A 48 -6.79 -3.66 -6.84
N GLY A 49 -6.33 -3.59 -8.08
CA GLY A 49 -6.73 -2.55 -9.01
C GLY A 49 -5.55 -1.78 -9.58
N LYS A 50 -5.84 -0.56 -10.03
CA LYS A 50 -4.85 0.29 -10.68
C LYS A 50 -4.45 1.44 -9.77
N PRO A 51 -3.17 1.84 -9.80
CA PRO A 51 -2.72 2.99 -9.01
C PRO A 51 -3.42 4.27 -9.45
N ASN A 52 -3.75 5.09 -8.48
CA ASN A 52 -4.44 6.38 -8.64
C ASN A 52 -5.90 6.27 -9.14
N LEU A 53 -6.43 5.05 -9.26
CA LEU A 53 -7.84 4.81 -9.57
C LEU A 53 -8.51 4.07 -8.42
N ASP A 54 -7.99 2.90 -8.08
CA ASP A 54 -8.57 2.04 -7.03
C ASP A 54 -7.85 2.22 -5.72
N TYR A 55 -6.57 2.53 -5.78
CA TYR A 55 -5.75 2.80 -4.62
C TYR A 55 -4.70 3.85 -4.96
N MET A 56 -4.10 4.42 -3.93
CA MET A 56 -2.89 5.21 -4.08
C MET A 56 -1.90 4.81 -3.00
N PHE A 57 -0.65 5.16 -3.16
CA PHE A 57 0.34 4.92 -2.13
C PHE A 57 1.30 6.10 -2.04
N THR A 58 1.83 6.28 -0.83
CA THR A 58 2.87 7.28 -0.58
C THR A 58 3.98 6.63 0.23
N ASN A 59 5.20 7.12 0.04
CA ASN A 59 6.34 6.63 0.79
C ASN A 59 6.26 7.16 2.23
N ALA A 60 6.51 6.26 3.18
CA ALA A 60 6.68 6.68 4.56
C ALA A 60 8.10 7.22 4.74
N LYS A 61 8.37 7.78 5.91
CA LYS A 61 9.69 8.37 6.19
C LYS A 61 10.81 7.34 6.18
N LEU A 62 10.50 6.09 6.49
CA LEU A 62 11.50 5.02 6.51
C LEU A 62 11.49 4.27 5.19
N ALA A 63 12.69 3.85 4.76
CA ALA A 63 12.82 3.09 3.51
C ALA A 63 12.04 1.79 3.57
N GLY A 64 11.35 1.47 2.49
CA GLY A 64 10.58 0.24 2.38
C GLY A 64 9.20 0.30 3.03
N LEU A 65 8.85 1.41 3.68
CA LEU A 65 7.53 1.58 4.27
C LEU A 65 6.67 2.46 3.39
N PHE A 66 5.42 2.06 3.22
CA PHE A 66 4.47 2.77 2.38
C PHE A 66 3.12 2.85 3.06
N HIS A 67 2.37 3.88 2.72
CA HIS A 67 0.98 4.00 3.10
C HIS A 67 0.15 3.74 1.85
N VAL A 68 -0.63 2.66 1.87
CA VAL A 68 -1.54 2.34 0.77
C VAL A 68 -2.93 2.78 1.19
N ARG A 69 -3.58 3.57 0.35
CA ARG A 69 -4.86 4.18 0.67
C ARG A 69 -5.90 3.80 -0.36
N PHE A 70 -7.12 3.59 0.12
CA PHE A 70 -8.25 3.17 -0.72
C PHE A 70 -9.42 4.11 -0.56
N LYS A 71 -10.22 4.24 -1.60
CA LYS A 71 -11.49 4.97 -1.57
C LYS A 71 -12.62 4.07 -1.06
N ASP A 72 -12.54 2.79 -1.37
CA ASP A 72 -13.60 1.83 -1.10
C ASP A 72 -13.30 1.02 0.16
N ALA A 73 -14.26 1.02 1.09
CA ALA A 73 -14.13 0.27 2.33
C ALA A 73 -14.02 -1.23 2.09
N GLY A 74 -14.76 -1.76 1.11
CA GLY A 74 -14.71 -3.18 0.78
C GLY A 74 -13.36 -3.61 0.29
N LEU A 75 -12.75 -2.80 -0.58
CA LEU A 75 -11.41 -3.08 -1.11
C LEU A 75 -10.36 -2.99 -0.01
N ALA A 76 -10.48 -2.00 0.86
CA ALA A 76 -9.58 -1.85 2.00
C ALA A 76 -9.68 -3.05 2.95
N ALA A 77 -10.90 -3.50 3.22
CA ALA A 77 -11.12 -4.66 4.08
C ALA A 77 -10.53 -5.92 3.46
N TRP A 78 -10.74 -6.11 2.16
CA TRP A 78 -10.16 -7.25 1.44
C TRP A 78 -8.63 -7.22 1.51
N PHE A 79 -8.05 -6.05 1.30
CA PHE A 79 -6.61 -5.88 1.39
C PHE A 79 -6.09 -6.25 2.79
N LYS A 80 -6.79 -5.83 3.83
CA LYS A 80 -6.40 -6.11 5.22
C LYS A 80 -6.46 -7.58 5.58
N LEU A 81 -7.25 -8.38 4.87
CA LEU A 81 -7.30 -9.82 5.11
C LEU A 81 -6.02 -10.51 4.65
N HIS A 82 -5.25 -9.88 3.80
CA HIS A 82 -3.99 -10.41 3.33
C HIS A 82 -2.87 -9.88 4.22
N LYS A 83 -2.32 -10.73 5.07
CA LYS A 83 -1.21 -10.31 5.93
C LYS A 83 0.10 -10.22 5.18
N ILE A 84 0.26 -11.06 4.18
CA ILE A 84 1.44 -11.07 3.32
C ILE A 84 0.98 -11.22 1.87
N ILE A 85 1.49 -10.34 1.02
CA ILE A 85 1.19 -10.36 -0.42
C ILE A 85 2.49 -10.69 -1.16
N LYS A 86 2.42 -11.71 -1.97
CA LYS A 86 3.58 -12.19 -2.75
C LYS A 86 3.31 -12.13 -4.24
#